data_7f11bb32017f0ae4f2de42853b33bb0e
#
_entry.id   7f11bb32017f0ae4f2de42853b33bb0e
#
_cell.length_a   1.000
_cell.length_b   1.000
_cell.length_c   1.000
_cell.angle_alpha   90.00
_cell.angle_beta   90.00
_cell.angle_gamma   90.00
#
_symmetry.space_group_name_H-M   'P 1'
#
loop_
_entity.id
_entity.type
_entity.pdbx_description
1 polymer ?
#
loop_
_entity_poly.entity_id
_entity_poly.type
_entity_poly.pdbx_seq_one_letter_code
_entity_poly.pdbx_strand_id
1 'polypeptide(L)'
;MTCVPAGKKVEFVPPAVETFGLTRRFGLVTAVSELSLRVSAGSIFGLLGPNGAGKTTTIKMLTTMLPPSAGAASVSGFDIVRQPVKVRRSIGYVSQMVSADGALTGYENLLLFARLYGISRRLRRQRILEALQFMGLSESANMLARNYSGGMIRRLEIAQSMLHRPAVLFLDEPTVGLDPVARHAVWAHLRGLRDQFGTTILMTTHDMEEADELCETIAIMNLSRAVAIGSPASLKVQVGPHANLDDVFIHYAGGSIEHGGNYRDTAQMRRTASRLS
;
A
#
# COMPACT_ATOMS: atom_id res chain seq x y z
N MET A 1 2.82 -54.14 -3.15
CA MET A 1 3.62 -53.00 -3.62
C MET A 1 2.66 -51.84 -3.84
N THR A 2 2.50 -51.00 -2.83
CA THR A 2 1.63 -49.82 -2.87
C THR A 2 2.48 -48.62 -3.33
N CYS A 3 2.11 -48.09 -4.50
CA CYS A 3 2.74 -46.92 -5.11
C CYS A 3 2.41 -45.66 -4.26
N VAL A 4 3.40 -45.01 -3.64
CA VAL A 4 3.27 -43.73 -2.95
C VAL A 4 3.21 -42.64 -4.02
N PRO A 5 2.19 -41.76 -4.05
CA PRO A 5 2.14 -40.68 -5.04
C PRO A 5 3.26 -39.68 -4.76
N ALA A 6 4.01 -39.36 -5.82
CA ALA A 6 5.08 -38.36 -5.80
C ALA A 6 4.57 -37.01 -5.27
N GLY A 7 5.19 -36.53 -4.19
CA GLY A 7 4.86 -35.24 -3.59
C GLY A 7 4.98 -34.11 -4.61
N LYS A 8 3.94 -33.27 -4.73
CA LYS A 8 3.99 -32.01 -5.48
C LYS A 8 5.17 -31.21 -4.94
N LYS A 9 6.16 -30.91 -5.80
CA LYS A 9 7.21 -29.95 -5.49
C LYS A 9 6.50 -28.64 -5.16
N VAL A 10 6.62 -28.18 -3.91
CA VAL A 10 6.20 -26.82 -3.52
C VAL A 10 7.15 -25.90 -4.27
N GLU A 11 6.68 -25.28 -5.36
CA GLU A 11 7.43 -24.24 -6.04
C GLU A 11 7.62 -23.09 -5.06
N PHE A 12 8.85 -22.80 -4.71
CA PHE A 12 9.20 -21.68 -3.85
C PHE A 12 9.00 -20.38 -4.64
N VAL A 13 7.85 -19.74 -4.44
CA VAL A 13 7.58 -18.40 -5.00
C VAL A 13 8.22 -17.38 -4.05
N PRO A 14 9.23 -16.62 -4.52
CA PRO A 14 9.85 -15.61 -3.68
C PRO A 14 8.83 -14.53 -3.27
N PRO A 15 8.98 -13.94 -2.08
CA PRO A 15 8.08 -12.88 -1.63
C PRO A 15 8.20 -11.65 -2.54
N ALA A 16 7.07 -10.98 -2.76
CA ALA A 16 7.04 -9.74 -3.54
C ALA A 16 7.69 -8.56 -2.80
N VAL A 17 7.55 -8.53 -1.46
CA VAL A 17 8.23 -7.58 -0.58
C VAL A 17 8.76 -8.34 0.63
N GLU A 18 10.00 -8.05 1.01
CA GLU A 18 10.63 -8.62 2.20
C GLU A 18 11.45 -7.55 2.91
N THR A 19 11.36 -7.50 4.24
CA THR A 19 12.14 -6.57 5.07
C THR A 19 12.77 -7.31 6.25
N PHE A 20 13.97 -6.89 6.64
CA PHE A 20 14.74 -7.46 7.75
C PHE A 20 15.22 -6.33 8.66
N GLY A 21 14.62 -6.17 9.82
CA GLY A 21 14.97 -5.14 10.79
C GLY A 21 14.94 -3.71 10.22
N LEU A 22 14.06 -3.44 9.24
CA LEU A 22 14.01 -2.16 8.53
C LEU A 22 13.73 -1.03 9.51
N THR A 23 14.61 -0.04 9.55
CA THR A 23 14.56 1.03 10.54
C THR A 23 14.75 2.39 9.87
N ARG A 24 13.97 3.40 10.28
CA ARG A 24 14.16 4.80 9.88
C ARG A 24 14.12 5.72 11.08
N ARG A 25 15.17 6.54 11.19
CA ARG A 25 15.32 7.58 12.21
C ARG A 25 15.40 8.96 11.55
N PHE A 26 14.79 9.95 12.17
CA PHE A 26 14.89 11.38 11.84
C PHE A 26 15.41 12.11 13.08
N GLY A 27 16.69 12.38 13.14
CA GLY A 27 17.33 12.86 14.35
C GLY A 27 17.10 11.91 15.52
N LEU A 28 16.43 12.39 16.59
CA LEU A 28 16.11 11.59 17.78
C LEU A 28 14.82 10.76 17.64
N VAL A 29 14.02 11.00 16.59
CA VAL A 29 12.74 10.32 16.41
C VAL A 29 12.93 9.07 15.56
N THR A 30 12.55 7.90 16.08
CA THR A 30 12.48 6.67 15.31
C THR A 30 11.08 6.52 14.74
N ALA A 31 10.96 6.67 13.41
CA ALA A 31 9.68 6.58 12.71
C ALA A 31 9.30 5.13 12.34
N VAL A 32 10.29 4.27 12.13
CA VAL A 32 10.11 2.82 11.93
C VAL A 32 11.26 2.12 12.65
N SER A 33 10.94 1.12 13.47
CA SER A 33 11.90 0.37 14.30
C SER A 33 11.83 -1.12 13.99
N GLU A 34 12.92 -1.68 13.48
CA GLU A 34 13.16 -3.11 13.30
C GLU A 34 12.04 -3.89 12.60
N LEU A 35 11.43 -3.27 11.58
CA LEU A 35 10.30 -3.85 10.86
C LEU A 35 10.75 -5.03 9.99
N SER A 36 10.23 -6.23 10.29
CA SER A 36 10.45 -7.43 9.49
C SER A 36 9.10 -7.93 8.95
N LEU A 37 8.94 -7.90 7.63
CA LEU A 37 7.72 -8.27 6.93
C LEU A 37 8.05 -9.23 5.79
N ARG A 38 7.07 -10.06 5.44
CA ARG A 38 7.10 -10.89 4.25
C ARG A 38 5.73 -10.82 3.56
N VAL A 39 5.70 -10.29 2.34
CA VAL A 39 4.49 -10.13 1.53
C VAL A 39 4.53 -11.14 0.39
N SER A 40 3.56 -12.03 0.34
CA SER A 40 3.45 -13.03 -0.72
C SER A 40 3.11 -12.37 -2.06
N ALA A 41 3.64 -12.93 -3.14
CA ALA A 41 3.28 -12.46 -4.49
C ALA A 41 1.78 -12.71 -4.76
N GLY A 42 1.11 -11.75 -5.41
CA GLY A 42 -0.30 -11.83 -5.76
C GLY A 42 -1.27 -11.73 -4.58
N SER A 43 -0.82 -11.21 -3.42
CA SER A 43 -1.67 -10.98 -2.25
C SER A 43 -1.93 -9.49 -2.00
N ILE A 44 -2.95 -9.20 -1.18
CA ILE A 44 -3.20 -7.86 -0.62
C ILE A 44 -2.72 -7.85 0.83
N PHE A 45 -1.75 -7.00 1.13
CA PHE A 45 -1.14 -6.85 2.45
C PHE A 45 -1.41 -5.45 3.01
N GLY A 46 -1.91 -5.36 4.25
CA GLY A 46 -2.24 -4.12 4.94
C GLY A 46 -1.22 -3.74 6.02
N LEU A 47 -0.74 -2.50 6.02
CA LEU A 47 -0.12 -1.86 7.18
C LEU A 47 -1.21 -1.09 7.92
N LEU A 48 -1.73 -1.64 9.01
CA LEU A 48 -2.84 -1.10 9.79
C LEU A 48 -2.32 -0.37 11.02
N GLY A 49 -2.86 0.79 11.35
CA GLY A 49 -2.51 1.50 12.58
C GLY A 49 -2.81 2.99 12.54
N PRO A 50 -2.62 3.70 13.66
CA PRO A 50 -2.94 5.12 13.77
C PRO A 50 -1.98 6.00 12.96
N ASN A 51 -2.34 7.28 12.85
CA ASN A 51 -1.47 8.28 12.27
C ASN A 51 -0.18 8.42 13.10
N GLY A 52 0.97 8.43 12.41
CA GLY A 52 2.27 8.49 13.07
C GLY A 52 2.86 7.13 13.46
N ALA A 53 2.17 6.00 13.22
CA ALA A 53 2.71 4.66 13.51
C ALA A 53 3.87 4.20 12.59
N GLY A 54 4.20 4.99 11.55
CA GLY A 54 5.31 4.69 10.64
C GLY A 54 4.88 4.09 9.28
N LYS A 55 3.59 3.94 9.01
CA LYS A 55 3.04 3.32 7.78
C LYS A 55 3.56 3.98 6.49
N THR A 56 3.30 5.28 6.31
CA THR A 56 3.77 6.07 5.15
C THR A 56 5.29 6.08 5.04
N THR A 57 6.00 6.14 6.17
CA THR A 57 7.47 6.07 6.18
C THR A 57 7.97 4.73 5.67
N THR A 58 7.30 3.64 6.03
CA THR A 58 7.60 2.30 5.51
C THR A 58 7.41 2.24 4.00
N ILE A 59 6.26 2.70 3.47
CA ILE A 59 6.03 2.78 2.02
C ILE A 59 7.12 3.61 1.33
N LYS A 60 7.46 4.78 1.87
CA LYS A 60 8.51 5.64 1.28
C LYS A 60 9.89 4.95 1.23
N MET A 61 10.24 4.12 2.20
CA MET A 61 11.47 3.33 2.14
C MET A 61 11.38 2.24 1.06
N LEU A 62 10.29 1.48 1.02
CA LEU A 62 10.09 0.39 0.06
C LEU A 62 10.01 0.90 -1.39
N THR A 63 9.45 2.09 -1.60
CA THR A 63 9.39 2.75 -2.93
C THR A 63 10.66 3.52 -3.28
N THR A 64 11.71 3.42 -2.46
CA THR A 64 13.01 4.09 -2.64
C THR A 64 12.97 5.62 -2.60
N MET A 65 11.91 6.22 -2.10
CA MET A 65 11.79 7.67 -1.92
C MET A 65 12.56 8.15 -0.68
N LEU A 66 12.82 7.23 0.26
CA LEU A 66 13.52 7.50 1.50
C LEU A 66 14.50 6.35 1.79
N PRO A 67 15.80 6.61 2.04
CA PRO A 67 16.71 5.55 2.41
C PRO A 67 16.44 5.06 3.84
N PRO A 68 16.61 3.76 4.15
CA PRO A 68 16.58 3.27 5.51
C PRO A 68 17.79 3.77 6.31
N SER A 69 17.65 3.86 7.64
CA SER A 69 18.77 4.14 8.56
C SER A 69 19.51 2.87 8.97
N ALA A 70 18.80 1.72 8.99
CA ALA A 70 19.35 0.40 9.27
C ALA A 70 18.41 -0.69 8.72
N GLY A 71 18.89 -1.95 8.72
CA GLY A 71 18.16 -3.08 8.16
C GLY A 71 18.26 -3.17 6.64
N ALA A 72 17.51 -4.10 6.07
CA ALA A 72 17.48 -4.34 4.62
C ALA A 72 16.06 -4.58 4.14
N ALA A 73 15.79 -4.33 2.87
CA ALA A 73 14.54 -4.72 2.23
C ALA A 73 14.74 -5.00 0.73
N SER A 74 13.88 -5.86 0.21
CA SER A 74 13.77 -6.12 -1.21
C SER A 74 12.32 -6.00 -1.70
N VAL A 75 12.15 -5.53 -2.92
CA VAL A 75 10.87 -5.45 -3.63
C VAL A 75 11.04 -6.10 -4.99
N SER A 76 10.18 -7.06 -5.32
CA SER A 76 10.29 -7.87 -6.55
C SER A 76 11.68 -8.49 -6.71
N GLY A 77 12.33 -8.89 -5.60
CA GLY A 77 13.68 -9.46 -5.59
C GLY A 77 14.81 -8.43 -5.74
N PHE A 78 14.52 -7.13 -5.83
CA PHE A 78 15.52 -6.07 -5.96
C PHE A 78 15.75 -5.36 -4.63
N ASP A 79 17.01 -5.23 -4.20
CA ASP A 79 17.38 -4.47 -3.00
C ASP A 79 17.04 -2.98 -3.17
N ILE A 80 16.35 -2.40 -2.18
CA ILE A 80 15.85 -1.01 -2.25
C ILE A 80 16.97 0.04 -2.24
N VAL A 81 18.14 -0.28 -1.71
CA VAL A 81 19.29 0.62 -1.62
C VAL A 81 20.26 0.41 -2.79
N ARG A 82 20.58 -0.85 -3.12
CA ARG A 82 21.56 -1.19 -4.14
C ARG A 82 21.00 -1.13 -5.56
N GLN A 83 19.68 -1.38 -5.73
CA GLN A 83 19.04 -1.49 -7.04
C GLN A 83 17.77 -0.60 -7.16
N PRO A 84 17.79 0.66 -6.70
CA PRO A 84 16.56 1.49 -6.60
C PRO A 84 15.89 1.74 -7.95
N VAL A 85 16.64 1.78 -9.05
CA VAL A 85 16.07 1.96 -10.39
C VAL A 85 15.24 0.73 -10.81
N LYS A 86 15.72 -0.49 -10.47
CA LYS A 86 14.97 -1.72 -10.77
C LYS A 86 13.71 -1.81 -9.92
N VAL A 87 13.79 -1.43 -8.64
CA VAL A 87 12.62 -1.34 -7.76
C VAL A 87 11.58 -0.40 -8.37
N ARG A 88 11.95 0.86 -8.71
CA ARG A 88 11.00 1.84 -9.29
C ARG A 88 10.37 1.41 -10.61
N ARG A 89 11.05 0.57 -11.40
CA ARG A 89 10.50 0.00 -12.64
C ARG A 89 9.51 -1.13 -12.39
N SER A 90 9.60 -1.80 -11.25
CA SER A 90 8.75 -2.95 -10.88
C SER A 90 7.52 -2.58 -10.06
N ILE A 91 7.41 -1.33 -9.61
CA ILE A 91 6.36 -0.88 -8.70
C ILE A 91 5.45 0.18 -9.32
N GLY A 92 4.18 0.20 -8.88
CA GLY A 92 3.29 1.36 -8.94
C GLY A 92 3.18 1.98 -7.54
N TYR A 93 2.97 3.29 -7.46
CA TYR A 93 2.76 3.98 -6.20
C TYR A 93 1.66 5.04 -6.33
N VAL A 94 0.71 4.99 -5.43
CA VAL A 94 -0.34 6.01 -5.27
C VAL A 94 -0.19 6.61 -3.88
N SER A 95 0.11 7.90 -3.84
CA SER A 95 0.27 8.64 -2.59
C SER A 95 -1.09 9.03 -1.98
N GLN A 96 -1.07 9.44 -0.72
CA GLN A 96 -2.23 10.03 -0.06
C GLN A 96 -2.64 11.36 -0.72
N MET A 97 -1.67 12.13 -1.24
CA MET A 97 -1.93 13.38 -1.94
C MET A 97 -2.35 13.12 -3.39
N VAL A 98 -3.29 13.91 -3.88
CA VAL A 98 -3.76 13.84 -5.28
C VAL A 98 -2.61 14.18 -6.23
N SER A 99 -2.37 13.31 -7.20
CA SER A 99 -1.33 13.43 -8.22
C SER A 99 -1.88 13.67 -9.63
N ALA A 100 -3.19 13.48 -9.84
CA ALA A 100 -3.85 13.75 -11.12
C ALA A 100 -3.90 15.26 -11.40
N ASP A 101 -3.53 15.66 -12.62
CA ASP A 101 -3.59 17.06 -13.06
C ASP A 101 -5.02 17.41 -13.43
N GLY A 102 -5.63 18.33 -12.69
CA GLY A 102 -6.99 18.79 -12.91
C GLY A 102 -7.20 19.54 -14.24
N ALA A 103 -6.14 20.08 -14.84
CA ALA A 103 -6.19 20.79 -16.13
C ALA A 103 -6.17 19.83 -17.34
N LEU A 104 -5.86 18.55 -17.11
CA LEU A 104 -5.86 17.50 -18.12
C LEU A 104 -7.14 16.66 -18.03
N THR A 105 -7.53 16.06 -19.14
CA THR A 105 -8.59 15.04 -19.18
C THR A 105 -8.09 13.74 -18.54
N GLY A 106 -9.00 12.80 -18.22
CA GLY A 106 -8.61 11.48 -17.74
C GLY A 106 -7.69 10.76 -18.73
N TYR A 107 -7.98 10.84 -20.03
CA TYR A 107 -7.13 10.26 -21.06
C TYR A 107 -5.74 10.93 -21.13
N GLU A 108 -5.64 12.24 -21.06
CA GLU A 108 -4.38 12.98 -21.12
C GLU A 108 -3.52 12.73 -19.88
N ASN A 109 -4.14 12.62 -18.71
CA ASN A 109 -3.46 12.20 -17.49
C ASN A 109 -2.77 10.83 -17.67
N LEU A 110 -3.49 9.84 -18.20
CA LEU A 110 -2.92 8.52 -18.49
C LEU A 110 -1.87 8.57 -19.60
N LEU A 111 -2.06 9.40 -20.63
CA LEU A 111 -1.09 9.57 -21.70
C LEU A 111 0.24 10.16 -21.20
N LEU A 112 0.18 11.11 -20.27
CA LEU A 112 1.36 11.67 -19.62
C LEU A 112 2.16 10.55 -18.91
N PHE A 113 1.50 9.76 -18.08
CA PHE A 113 2.15 8.65 -17.36
C PHE A 113 2.64 7.55 -18.31
N ALA A 114 1.89 7.22 -19.35
CA ALA A 114 2.32 6.26 -20.37
C ALA A 114 3.62 6.71 -21.08
N ARG A 115 3.83 8.01 -21.25
CA ARG A 115 5.08 8.58 -21.78
C ARG A 115 6.21 8.51 -20.75
N LEU A 116 5.94 8.87 -19.49
CA LEU A 116 6.92 8.83 -18.40
C LEU A 116 7.44 7.40 -18.16
N TYR A 117 6.55 6.40 -18.23
CA TYR A 117 6.93 4.98 -18.14
C TYR A 117 7.59 4.42 -19.41
N GLY A 118 7.78 5.23 -20.45
CA GLY A 118 8.43 4.80 -21.69
C GLY A 118 7.60 3.79 -22.50
N ILE A 119 6.29 3.71 -22.30
CA ILE A 119 5.42 2.81 -23.06
C ILE A 119 5.48 3.22 -24.54
N SER A 120 5.74 2.27 -25.43
CA SER A 120 5.87 2.53 -26.87
C SER A 120 4.60 3.13 -27.46
N ARG A 121 4.75 4.03 -28.46
CA ARG A 121 3.62 4.72 -29.10
C ARG A 121 2.54 3.75 -29.59
N ARG A 122 2.94 2.57 -30.08
CA ARG A 122 2.03 1.52 -30.58
C ARG A 122 1.11 0.97 -29.48
N LEU A 123 1.61 0.83 -28.25
CA LEU A 123 0.88 0.23 -27.12
C LEU A 123 0.14 1.25 -26.26
N ARG A 124 0.50 2.54 -26.32
CA ARG A 124 -0.05 3.57 -25.41
C ARG A 124 -1.56 3.64 -25.45
N ARG A 125 -2.12 3.79 -26.66
CA ARG A 125 -3.58 3.94 -26.82
C ARG A 125 -4.32 2.72 -26.24
N GLN A 126 -3.86 1.53 -26.57
CA GLN A 126 -4.44 0.29 -26.05
C GLN A 126 -4.39 0.25 -24.53
N ARG A 127 -3.21 0.46 -23.92
CA ARG A 127 -3.03 0.45 -22.48
C ARG A 127 -3.86 1.47 -21.72
N ILE A 128 -4.01 2.67 -22.28
CA ILE A 128 -4.85 3.74 -21.72
C ILE A 128 -6.32 3.33 -21.76
N LEU A 129 -6.82 2.82 -22.88
CA LEU A 129 -8.21 2.39 -22.99
C LEU A 129 -8.52 1.21 -22.07
N GLU A 130 -7.63 0.21 -21.99
CA GLU A 130 -7.74 -0.92 -21.06
C GLU A 130 -7.83 -0.42 -19.60
N ALA A 131 -6.96 0.52 -19.20
CA ALA A 131 -6.93 1.08 -17.86
C ALA A 131 -8.20 1.88 -17.53
N LEU A 132 -8.68 2.72 -18.46
CA LEU A 132 -9.93 3.46 -18.30
C LEU A 132 -11.13 2.53 -18.19
N GLN A 133 -11.19 1.50 -19.02
CA GLN A 133 -12.26 0.51 -19.00
C GLN A 133 -12.26 -0.26 -17.68
N PHE A 134 -11.10 -0.77 -17.26
CA PHE A 134 -10.98 -1.53 -16.03
C PHE A 134 -11.40 -0.69 -14.80
N MET A 135 -11.07 0.61 -14.78
CA MET A 135 -11.43 1.51 -13.68
C MET A 135 -12.84 2.14 -13.82
N GLY A 136 -13.62 1.75 -14.82
CA GLY A 136 -14.97 2.31 -15.06
C GLY A 136 -14.94 3.82 -15.34
N LEU A 137 -13.93 4.28 -16.07
CA LEU A 137 -13.73 5.70 -16.42
C LEU A 137 -13.84 5.99 -17.94
N SER A 138 -14.27 4.99 -18.73
CA SER A 138 -14.33 5.11 -20.21
C SER A 138 -15.19 6.29 -20.68
N GLU A 139 -16.38 6.45 -20.11
CA GLU A 139 -17.32 7.52 -20.48
C GLU A 139 -16.80 8.92 -20.08
N SER A 140 -15.99 8.98 -19.03
CA SER A 140 -15.41 10.22 -18.51
C SER A 140 -14.01 10.50 -19.07
N ALA A 141 -13.49 9.68 -19.98
CA ALA A 141 -12.11 9.77 -20.48
C ALA A 141 -11.73 11.16 -20.98
N ASN A 142 -12.65 11.87 -21.63
CA ASN A 142 -12.45 13.20 -22.21
C ASN A 142 -12.88 14.35 -21.28
N MET A 143 -13.38 14.06 -20.10
CA MET A 143 -13.72 15.05 -19.08
C MET A 143 -12.43 15.50 -18.37
N LEU A 144 -12.32 16.80 -18.06
CA LEU A 144 -11.21 17.34 -17.26
C LEU A 144 -11.22 16.72 -15.85
N ALA A 145 -10.04 16.34 -15.37
CA ALA A 145 -9.92 15.66 -14.06
C ALA A 145 -10.40 16.53 -12.89
N ARG A 146 -10.36 17.87 -13.00
CA ARG A 146 -10.96 18.77 -12.00
C ARG A 146 -12.48 18.60 -11.82
N ASN A 147 -13.15 17.99 -12.79
CA ASN A 147 -14.60 17.72 -12.75
C ASN A 147 -14.90 16.28 -12.26
N TYR A 148 -13.88 15.49 -11.94
CA TYR A 148 -14.04 14.15 -11.39
C TYR A 148 -14.45 14.22 -9.93
N SER A 149 -15.25 13.24 -9.48
CA SER A 149 -15.45 13.00 -8.04
C SER A 149 -14.18 12.49 -7.38
N GLY A 150 -14.09 12.54 -6.04
CA GLY A 150 -12.94 12.01 -5.30
C GLY A 150 -12.65 10.53 -5.64
N GLY A 151 -13.69 9.71 -5.73
CA GLY A 151 -13.58 8.31 -6.13
C GLY A 151 -13.12 8.12 -7.57
N MET A 152 -13.52 8.99 -8.50
CA MET A 152 -13.02 8.98 -9.89
C MET A 152 -11.55 9.38 -9.95
N ILE A 153 -11.14 10.39 -9.18
CA ILE A 153 -9.72 10.80 -9.08
C ILE A 153 -8.89 9.63 -8.55
N ARG A 154 -9.30 8.98 -7.47
CA ARG A 154 -8.54 7.86 -6.90
C ARG A 154 -8.43 6.70 -7.89
N ARG A 155 -9.49 6.37 -8.61
CA ARG A 155 -9.45 5.33 -9.66
C ARG A 155 -8.53 5.74 -10.84
N LEU A 156 -8.50 7.01 -11.21
CA LEU A 156 -7.57 7.54 -12.22
C LEU A 156 -6.11 7.40 -11.77
N GLU A 157 -5.78 7.73 -10.52
CA GLU A 157 -4.42 7.59 -9.97
C GLU A 157 -3.96 6.12 -9.90
N ILE A 158 -4.87 5.21 -9.53
CA ILE A 158 -4.58 3.78 -9.59
C ILE A 158 -4.33 3.36 -11.03
N ALA A 159 -5.16 3.80 -12.00
CA ALA A 159 -4.95 3.55 -13.41
C ALA A 159 -3.57 4.04 -13.91
N GLN A 160 -3.16 5.26 -13.52
CA GLN A 160 -1.84 5.82 -13.86
C GLN A 160 -0.72 4.91 -13.35
N SER A 161 -0.80 4.46 -12.09
CA SER A 161 0.23 3.62 -11.47
C SER A 161 0.31 2.21 -12.04
N MET A 162 -0.73 1.75 -12.75
CA MET A 162 -0.85 0.40 -13.31
C MET A 162 -0.50 0.30 -14.81
N LEU A 163 -0.33 1.42 -15.53
CA LEU A 163 -0.11 1.45 -16.99
C LEU A 163 1.07 0.60 -17.46
N HIS A 164 2.14 0.54 -16.68
CA HIS A 164 3.34 -0.22 -16.99
C HIS A 164 3.30 -1.66 -16.48
N ARG A 165 2.16 -2.08 -15.87
CA ARG A 165 1.91 -3.41 -15.27
C ARG A 165 2.94 -3.76 -14.21
N PRO A 166 3.02 -3.02 -13.11
CA PRO A 166 3.96 -3.30 -12.03
C PRO A 166 3.65 -4.64 -11.35
N ALA A 167 4.70 -5.28 -10.81
CA ALA A 167 4.55 -6.49 -10.01
C ALA A 167 3.97 -6.18 -8.62
N VAL A 168 4.28 -5.00 -8.07
CA VAL A 168 3.81 -4.54 -6.76
C VAL A 168 3.21 -3.15 -6.87
N LEU A 169 2.02 -2.97 -6.32
CA LEU A 169 1.33 -1.70 -6.18
C LEU A 169 1.34 -1.26 -4.72
N PHE A 170 1.93 -0.11 -4.44
CA PHE A 170 1.90 0.54 -3.14
C PHE A 170 0.81 1.61 -3.10
N LEU A 171 -0.04 1.57 -2.06
CA LEU A 171 -1.14 2.51 -1.86
C LEU A 171 -1.06 3.11 -0.46
N ASP A 172 -0.94 4.43 -0.39
CA ASP A 172 -0.91 5.14 0.89
C ASP A 172 -2.29 5.72 1.19
N GLU A 173 -3.04 5.08 2.10
CA GLU A 173 -4.40 5.39 2.51
C GLU A 173 -5.36 5.60 1.31
N PRO A 174 -5.61 4.56 0.49
CA PRO A 174 -6.25 4.70 -0.82
C PRO A 174 -7.70 5.20 -0.79
N THR A 175 -8.42 5.04 0.31
CA THR A 175 -9.85 5.37 0.39
C THR A 175 -10.18 6.48 1.37
N VAL A 176 -9.17 7.12 1.96
CA VAL A 176 -9.37 8.25 2.87
C VAL A 176 -10.12 9.38 2.18
N GLY A 177 -11.17 9.87 2.87
CA GLY A 177 -12.00 10.98 2.37
C GLY A 177 -13.01 10.60 1.28
N LEU A 178 -13.13 9.32 0.93
CA LEU A 178 -14.16 8.84 0.01
C LEU A 178 -15.46 8.51 0.77
N ASP A 179 -16.58 8.74 0.11
CA ASP A 179 -17.86 8.23 0.57
C ASP A 179 -17.91 6.68 0.50
N PRO A 180 -18.84 6.01 1.21
CA PRO A 180 -18.92 4.55 1.27
C PRO A 180 -19.05 3.89 -0.12
N VAL A 181 -19.81 4.47 -1.04
CA VAL A 181 -20.01 3.91 -2.39
C VAL A 181 -18.73 3.96 -3.20
N ALA A 182 -18.03 5.11 -3.18
CA ALA A 182 -16.75 5.27 -3.84
C ALA A 182 -15.67 4.36 -3.24
N ARG A 183 -15.67 4.17 -1.91
CA ARG A 183 -14.77 3.27 -1.19
C ARG A 183 -14.93 1.82 -1.67
N HIS A 184 -16.15 1.29 -1.66
CA HIS A 184 -16.43 -0.07 -2.12
C HIS A 184 -16.08 -0.26 -3.60
N ALA A 185 -16.29 0.75 -4.44
CA ALA A 185 -15.87 0.71 -5.83
C ALA A 185 -14.34 0.59 -5.97
N VAL A 186 -13.57 1.35 -5.19
CA VAL A 186 -12.10 1.23 -5.16
C VAL A 186 -11.69 -0.16 -4.68
N TRP A 187 -12.29 -0.69 -3.62
CA TRP A 187 -12.01 -2.05 -3.12
C TRP A 187 -12.24 -3.13 -4.20
N ALA A 188 -13.36 -3.04 -4.92
CA ALA A 188 -13.65 -3.96 -6.02
C ALA A 188 -12.56 -3.92 -7.11
N HIS A 189 -12.07 -2.72 -7.47
CA HIS A 189 -10.98 -2.58 -8.44
C HIS A 189 -9.65 -3.15 -7.90
N LEU A 190 -9.32 -2.95 -6.62
CA LEU A 190 -8.12 -3.51 -6.01
C LEU A 190 -8.14 -5.04 -6.00
N ARG A 191 -9.27 -5.66 -5.62
CA ARG A 191 -9.46 -7.12 -5.76
C ARG A 191 -9.30 -7.56 -7.22
N GLY A 192 -9.91 -6.85 -8.15
CA GLY A 192 -9.78 -7.14 -9.59
C GLY A 192 -8.34 -7.07 -10.09
N LEU A 193 -7.53 -6.10 -9.62
CA LEU A 193 -6.11 -6.01 -9.96
C LEU A 193 -5.33 -7.24 -9.49
N ARG A 194 -5.59 -7.71 -8.26
CA ARG A 194 -4.99 -8.94 -7.75
C ARG A 194 -5.44 -10.16 -8.57
N ASP A 195 -6.75 -10.33 -8.76
CA ASP A 195 -7.32 -11.54 -9.33
C ASP A 195 -7.04 -11.70 -10.83
N GLN A 196 -7.09 -10.62 -11.60
CA GLN A 196 -6.93 -10.65 -13.05
C GLN A 196 -5.49 -10.50 -13.52
N PHE A 197 -4.68 -9.75 -12.77
CA PHE A 197 -3.30 -9.42 -13.18
C PHE A 197 -2.24 -10.02 -12.26
N GLY A 198 -2.62 -10.68 -11.16
CA GLY A 198 -1.68 -11.21 -10.17
C GLY A 198 -0.87 -10.13 -9.47
N THR A 199 -1.35 -8.87 -9.46
CA THR A 199 -0.64 -7.74 -8.85
C THR A 199 -0.61 -7.91 -7.35
N THR A 200 0.57 -7.83 -6.75
CA THR A 200 0.71 -7.74 -5.29
C THR A 200 0.38 -6.33 -4.85
N ILE A 201 -0.43 -6.18 -3.82
CA ILE A 201 -0.82 -4.87 -3.29
C ILE A 201 -0.32 -4.75 -1.85
N LEU A 202 0.43 -3.71 -1.55
CA LEU A 202 0.76 -3.31 -0.19
C LEU A 202 0.14 -1.94 0.09
N MET A 203 -0.80 -1.90 1.03
CA MET A 203 -1.52 -0.68 1.35
C MET A 203 -1.37 -0.28 2.80
N THR A 204 -1.47 1.03 3.07
CA THR A 204 -1.63 1.53 4.43
C THR A 204 -3.08 1.91 4.67
N THR A 205 -3.56 1.68 5.87
CA THR A 205 -4.88 2.14 6.31
C THR A 205 -4.91 2.33 7.83
N HIS A 206 -5.83 3.13 8.29
CA HIS A 206 -6.24 3.18 9.69
C HIS A 206 -7.71 2.75 9.85
N ASP A 207 -8.35 2.34 8.75
CA ASP A 207 -9.72 1.84 8.70
C ASP A 207 -9.72 0.31 8.88
N MET A 208 -10.34 -0.16 9.98
CA MET A 208 -10.38 -1.58 10.33
C MET A 208 -11.26 -2.37 9.36
N GLU A 209 -12.34 -1.77 8.86
CA GLU A 209 -13.22 -2.39 7.86
C GLU A 209 -12.48 -2.62 6.55
N GLU A 210 -11.72 -1.62 6.07
CA GLU A 210 -10.90 -1.75 4.87
C GLU A 210 -9.86 -2.87 4.99
N ALA A 211 -9.19 -2.95 6.15
CA ALA A 211 -8.19 -3.99 6.40
C ALA A 211 -8.82 -5.39 6.46
N ASP A 212 -9.99 -5.52 7.09
CA ASP A 212 -10.71 -6.79 7.22
C ASP A 212 -11.25 -7.30 5.89
N GLU A 213 -11.78 -6.39 5.06
CA GLU A 213 -12.41 -6.71 3.78
C GLU A 213 -11.40 -7.01 2.66
N LEU A 214 -10.25 -6.32 2.65
CA LEU A 214 -9.32 -6.39 1.54
C LEU A 214 -8.10 -7.27 1.79
N CYS A 215 -7.57 -7.25 3.02
CA CYS A 215 -6.24 -7.77 3.26
C CYS A 215 -6.25 -9.25 3.63
N GLU A 216 -5.44 -10.05 2.95
CA GLU A 216 -5.19 -11.46 3.32
C GLU A 216 -4.26 -11.55 4.54
N THR A 217 -3.38 -10.58 4.69
CA THR A 217 -2.47 -10.45 5.82
C THR A 217 -2.35 -8.99 6.20
N ILE A 218 -2.33 -8.71 7.48
CA ILE A 218 -2.10 -7.37 8.01
C ILE A 218 -0.93 -7.37 8.99
N ALA A 219 -0.20 -6.25 9.03
CA ALA A 219 0.71 -5.93 10.12
C ALA A 219 0.13 -4.75 10.90
N ILE A 220 -0.17 -4.96 12.17
CA ILE A 220 -0.64 -3.92 13.07
C ILE A 220 0.58 -3.12 13.52
N MET A 221 0.61 -1.84 13.16
CA MET A 221 1.69 -0.92 13.52
C MET A 221 1.26 -0.01 14.66
N ASN A 222 2.08 0.01 15.71
CA ASN A 222 1.93 0.94 16.83
C ASN A 222 3.30 1.41 17.28
N LEU A 223 3.44 2.70 17.64
CA LEU A 223 4.69 3.31 18.14
C LEU A 223 5.93 2.89 17.34
N SER A 224 5.83 3.00 16.01
CA SER A 224 6.92 2.72 15.05
C SER A 224 7.31 1.24 14.90
N ARG A 225 6.56 0.29 15.46
CA ARG A 225 6.80 -1.15 15.39
C ARG A 225 5.60 -1.91 14.87
N ALA A 226 5.85 -3.08 14.26
CA ALA A 226 4.79 -4.06 14.05
C ALA A 226 4.58 -4.84 15.35
N VAL A 227 3.38 -4.73 15.92
CA VAL A 227 3.02 -5.40 17.19
C VAL A 227 2.33 -6.75 16.98
N ALA A 228 1.69 -6.95 15.82
CA ALA A 228 1.13 -8.23 15.40
C ALA A 228 1.14 -8.34 13.87
N ILE A 229 1.30 -9.55 13.35
CA ILE A 229 1.24 -9.86 11.92
C ILE A 229 0.46 -11.16 11.75
N GLY A 230 -0.55 -11.15 10.88
CA GLY A 230 -1.37 -12.33 10.60
C GLY A 230 -2.53 -12.03 9.66
N SER A 231 -3.31 -13.05 9.31
CA SER A 231 -4.58 -12.79 8.63
C SER A 231 -5.57 -12.14 9.60
N PRO A 232 -6.47 -11.26 9.13
CA PRO A 232 -7.51 -10.67 9.97
C PRO A 232 -8.25 -11.73 10.79
N ALA A 233 -8.63 -12.83 10.16
CA ALA A 233 -9.33 -13.94 10.81
C ALA A 233 -8.48 -14.58 11.92
N SER A 234 -7.19 -14.86 11.68
CA SER A 234 -6.31 -15.46 12.70
C SER A 234 -6.08 -14.56 13.89
N LEU A 235 -5.93 -13.26 13.67
CA LEU A 235 -5.74 -12.27 14.73
C LEU A 235 -6.99 -12.09 15.59
N LYS A 236 -8.18 -12.08 14.97
CA LYS A 236 -9.46 -12.04 15.70
C LYS A 236 -9.65 -13.24 16.62
N VAL A 237 -9.35 -14.44 16.12
CA VAL A 237 -9.45 -15.69 16.94
C VAL A 237 -8.53 -15.66 18.16
N GLN A 238 -7.34 -15.05 18.07
CA GLN A 238 -6.39 -14.93 19.20
C GLN A 238 -6.93 -14.03 20.32
N VAL A 239 -7.80 -13.07 20.01
CA VAL A 239 -8.39 -12.14 20.98
C VAL A 239 -9.66 -12.70 21.58
N GLY A 240 -10.52 -13.30 20.75
CA GLY A 240 -11.76 -13.91 21.25
C GLY A 240 -12.71 -14.34 20.13
N PRO A 241 -13.74 -15.17 20.44
CA PRO A 241 -14.61 -15.77 19.44
C PRO A 241 -15.51 -14.77 18.71
N HIS A 242 -15.68 -13.56 19.23
CA HIS A 242 -16.52 -12.50 18.67
C HIS A 242 -15.72 -11.21 18.44
N ALA A 243 -14.40 -11.27 18.51
CA ALA A 243 -13.54 -10.10 18.34
C ALA A 243 -13.61 -9.59 16.90
N ASN A 244 -13.67 -8.27 16.73
CA ASN A 244 -13.45 -7.56 15.48
C ASN A 244 -12.01 -7.02 15.40
N LEU A 245 -11.62 -6.32 14.35
CA LEU A 245 -10.27 -5.76 14.22
C LEU A 245 -10.00 -4.57 15.17
N ASP A 246 -11.04 -3.86 15.63
CA ASP A 246 -10.88 -2.84 16.67
C ASP A 246 -10.46 -3.47 17.99
N ASP A 247 -11.06 -4.60 18.36
CA ASP A 247 -10.69 -5.36 19.55
C ASP A 247 -9.26 -5.89 19.46
N VAL A 248 -8.87 -6.40 18.28
CA VAL A 248 -7.51 -6.84 17.99
C VAL A 248 -6.52 -5.69 18.15
N PHE A 249 -6.85 -4.52 17.58
CA PHE A 249 -6.00 -3.34 17.72
C PHE A 249 -5.84 -2.91 19.17
N ILE A 250 -6.92 -2.84 19.93
CA ILE A 250 -6.91 -2.51 21.36
C ILE A 250 -6.05 -3.53 22.15
N HIS A 251 -6.20 -4.82 21.84
CA HIS A 251 -5.44 -5.89 22.51
C HIS A 251 -3.92 -5.72 22.32
N TYR A 252 -3.47 -5.49 21.06
CA TYR A 252 -2.04 -5.40 20.76
C TYR A 252 -1.44 -4.00 20.96
N ALA A 253 -2.24 -2.94 20.86
CA ALA A 253 -1.79 -1.56 21.01
C ALA A 253 -2.16 -0.96 22.38
N GLY A 254 -3.20 -1.46 23.05
CA GLY A 254 -3.75 -0.89 24.28
C GLY A 254 -2.81 -0.96 25.48
N GLY A 255 -1.97 -2.00 25.59
CA GLY A 255 -1.00 -2.10 26.68
C GLY A 255 0.10 -1.02 26.67
N SER A 256 0.25 -0.28 25.58
CA SER A 256 1.15 0.87 25.47
C SER A 256 0.47 2.22 25.76
N ILE A 257 -0.87 2.25 25.83
CA ILE A 257 -1.64 3.47 26.16
C ILE A 257 -1.58 3.74 27.67
N GLU A 258 -1.52 2.70 28.49
CA GLU A 258 -1.41 2.83 29.96
C GLU A 258 -0.02 3.26 30.47
N HIS A 259 1.03 3.15 29.61
CA HIS A 259 2.41 3.48 29.98
C HIS A 259 2.99 4.70 29.21
N GLY A 260 2.24 5.31 28.30
CA GLY A 260 2.71 6.43 27.48
C GLY A 260 1.90 7.69 27.72
N GLY A 261 2.51 8.66 28.41
CA GLY A 261 1.94 9.92 28.79
C GLY A 261 1.21 10.68 27.68
N ASN A 262 0.22 11.42 28.11
CA ASN A 262 -0.55 12.54 27.55
C ASN A 262 -0.46 12.80 26.03
N TYR A 263 -1.57 12.61 25.35
CA TYR A 263 -1.88 13.06 23.99
C TYR A 263 -1.52 14.55 23.69
N ARG A 264 -1.19 15.34 24.71
CA ARG A 264 -0.77 16.74 24.60
C ARG A 264 0.68 16.90 24.11
N ASP A 265 1.57 15.94 24.34
CA ASP A 265 2.98 16.05 23.93
C ASP A 265 3.21 15.80 22.44
N THR A 266 2.37 14.99 21.80
CA THR A 266 2.43 14.74 20.35
C THR A 266 2.04 15.98 19.52
N ALA A 267 1.17 16.82 20.02
CA ALA A 267 0.78 18.08 19.36
C ALA A 267 1.92 19.14 19.43
N GLN A 268 2.73 19.10 20.49
CA GLN A 268 3.85 20.02 20.68
C GLN A 268 5.05 19.63 19.79
N MET A 269 5.31 18.33 19.60
CA MET A 269 6.34 17.83 18.66
C MET A 269 6.01 18.15 17.18
N ARG A 270 4.73 18.18 16.79
CA ARG A 270 4.31 18.58 15.43
C ARG A 270 4.60 20.04 15.12
N ARG A 271 4.51 20.95 16.12
CA ARG A 271 4.82 22.39 15.95
C ARG A 271 6.32 22.65 15.79
N THR A 272 7.18 21.79 16.32
CA THR A 272 8.63 21.90 16.17
C THR A 272 9.12 21.38 14.82
N ALA A 273 8.52 20.30 14.30
CA ALA A 273 8.86 19.74 13.00
C ALA A 273 8.45 20.63 11.81
N SER A 274 7.34 21.38 11.94
CA SER A 274 6.87 22.31 10.89
C SER A 274 7.62 23.66 10.85
N ARG A 275 8.53 23.93 11.80
CA ARG A 275 9.40 25.11 11.82
C ARG A 275 10.81 24.84 11.26
N LEU A 276 11.10 23.62 10.88
CA LEU A 276 12.40 23.18 10.37
C LEU A 276 12.33 22.65 8.93
N SER A 277 11.20 22.84 8.25
CA SER A 277 11.01 22.54 6.81
C SER A 277 11.00 23.83 5.99
#